data_602145a7a84248aad535910e0e27b524
#
_entry.id   602145a7a84248aad535910e0e27b524
#
_cell.length_a   1.000
_cell.length_b   1.000
_cell.length_c   1.000
_cell.angle_alpha   90.00
_cell.angle_beta   90.00
_cell.angle_gamma   90.00
#
_symmetry.space_group_name_H-M   'P 1'
#
loop_
_entity.id
_entity.type
_entity.pdbx_description
1 polymer ?
#
loop_
_entity_poly.entity_id
_entity_poly.type
_entity_poly.pdbx_seq_one_letter_code
_entity_poly.pdbx_strand_id
1 'polypeptide(L)'
;MTAPSDFNSILELDATLVFRVAYDGSSYSGFAEQPGQTTVAGELRRAIETLLRRPIDLTCAGRTDAGVHAVAQYISVPVTDAELACTRRRWLRAMDALLPKDIAINEVYKARKGFSARFDAHSRTYTYRIADRDARPVLSRGAVWWHRFPLDVEAMSAACPALLGEQDFKSFCKVASAVGKPTHRCVMRAEFGHEVAFGEDILTFTIEGNAFLHSMVRTIVGTLVEIGVHRHEPGWMREVIDACDRTAAGPTAPACGLTFMGVDYDPAELVVLD
;
A
#
# COMPACT_ATOMS: atom_id res chain seq x y z
N MET A 1 31.65 9.25 15.02
CA MET A 1 30.30 9.31 14.43
C MET A 1 29.36 8.69 15.46
N THR A 2 28.77 9.51 16.32
CA THR A 2 27.82 9.10 17.36
C THR A 2 26.46 8.82 16.71
N ALA A 3 25.83 7.73 17.09
CA ALA A 3 24.54 7.25 16.55
C ALA A 3 23.40 8.24 16.84
N PRO A 4 22.36 8.32 15.98
CA PRO A 4 21.22 9.23 16.12
C PRO A 4 20.26 8.86 17.26
N SER A 5 20.57 7.89 18.11
CA SER A 5 19.68 7.34 19.13
C SER A 5 19.47 8.20 20.38
N ASP A 6 20.34 9.21 20.62
CA ASP A 6 20.34 9.91 21.91
C ASP A 6 19.44 11.13 21.99
N PHE A 7 18.99 11.70 20.85
CA PHE A 7 18.18 12.92 20.88
C PHE A 7 16.71 12.68 21.28
N ASN A 8 16.13 11.54 20.89
CA ASN A 8 14.74 11.18 21.23
C ASN A 8 14.59 10.64 22.67
N SER A 9 15.68 10.23 23.34
CA SER A 9 15.64 9.71 24.72
C SER A 9 15.42 10.78 25.78
N ILE A 10 15.55 12.08 25.41
CA ILE A 10 15.35 13.23 26.31
C ILE A 10 13.96 13.84 26.14
N LEU A 11 13.26 13.54 25.06
CA LEU A 11 11.90 14.07 24.79
C LEU A 11 10.85 13.11 25.37
N GLU A 12 9.96 13.64 26.19
CA GLU A 12 8.75 12.90 26.59
C GLU A 12 7.77 12.86 25.41
N LEU A 13 7.79 11.75 24.68
CA LEU A 13 6.91 11.49 23.55
C LEU A 13 5.63 10.81 24.06
N ASP A 14 4.62 11.62 24.37
CA ASP A 14 3.42 11.19 25.10
C ASP A 14 2.20 10.92 24.22
N ALA A 15 2.32 11.21 22.93
CA ALA A 15 1.26 10.97 21.96
C ALA A 15 1.83 10.54 20.61
N THR A 16 0.93 10.23 19.69
CA THR A 16 1.28 9.89 18.32
C THR A 16 0.45 10.72 17.36
N LEU A 17 1.09 11.37 16.39
CA LEU A 17 0.42 11.92 15.20
C LEU A 17 0.32 10.82 14.13
N VAL A 18 -0.85 10.72 13.53
CA VAL A 18 -1.10 9.81 12.42
C VAL A 18 -1.54 10.62 11.21
N PHE A 19 -0.89 10.40 10.07
CA PHE A 19 -1.19 11.10 8.83
C PHE A 19 -1.77 10.12 7.82
N ARG A 20 -2.91 10.49 7.20
CA ARG A 20 -3.43 9.81 6.03
C ARG A 20 -2.85 10.46 4.79
N VAL A 21 -2.11 9.68 4.02
CA VAL A 21 -1.26 10.13 2.92
C VAL A 21 -1.76 9.56 1.60
N ALA A 22 -1.88 10.39 0.56
CA ALA A 22 -2.06 9.97 -0.82
C ALA A 22 -0.79 10.27 -1.62
N TYR A 23 -0.46 9.41 -2.58
CA TYR A 23 0.66 9.65 -3.49
C TYR A 23 0.51 8.95 -4.85
N ASP A 24 1.00 9.61 -5.88
CA ASP A 24 1.36 8.99 -7.14
C ASP A 24 2.77 8.39 -7.00
N GLY A 25 2.85 7.06 -7.02
CA GLY A 25 4.11 6.33 -6.82
C GLY A 25 5.02 6.27 -8.04
N SER A 26 4.59 6.79 -9.20
CA SER A 26 5.26 6.61 -10.50
C SER A 26 6.72 7.07 -10.51
N SER A 27 7.04 8.14 -9.76
CA SER A 27 8.37 8.75 -9.70
C SER A 27 9.22 8.24 -8.54
N TYR A 28 8.73 7.29 -7.74
CA TYR A 28 9.39 6.84 -6.51
C TYR A 28 9.91 5.41 -6.61
N SER A 29 11.05 5.17 -5.99
CA SER A 29 11.64 3.83 -5.80
C SER A 29 10.94 3.02 -4.71
N GLY A 30 9.64 3.26 -4.52
CA GLY A 30 8.78 2.68 -3.51
C GLY A 30 8.60 3.56 -2.28
N PHE A 31 7.90 3.01 -1.28
CA PHE A 31 7.63 3.75 -0.05
C PHE A 31 8.85 3.87 0.86
N ALA A 32 9.51 2.73 1.17
CA ALA A 32 10.55 2.67 2.18
C ALA A 32 11.86 3.34 1.72
N GLU A 33 12.50 4.05 2.63
CA GLU A 33 13.79 4.68 2.38
C GLU A 33 14.87 3.68 1.95
N GLN A 34 15.63 4.07 0.94
CA GLN A 34 16.76 3.32 0.38
C GLN A 34 17.90 4.29 0.07
N PRO A 35 19.17 3.93 0.34
CA PRO A 35 20.29 4.81 0.07
C PRO A 35 20.35 5.26 -1.39
N GLY A 36 20.44 6.57 -1.61
CA GLY A 36 20.55 7.17 -2.94
C GLY A 36 19.30 7.12 -3.81
N GLN A 37 18.15 6.75 -3.23
CA GLN A 37 16.88 6.65 -3.96
C GLN A 37 15.86 7.69 -3.46
N THR A 38 15.07 8.25 -4.38
CA THR A 38 13.91 9.07 -4.02
C THR A 38 12.75 8.14 -3.64
N THR A 39 12.23 8.27 -2.42
CA THR A 39 11.18 7.43 -1.86
C THR A 39 10.11 8.27 -1.15
N VAL A 40 8.89 7.75 -1.09
CA VAL A 40 7.78 8.47 -0.43
C VAL A 40 8.08 8.74 1.06
N ALA A 41 8.62 7.75 1.78
CA ALA A 41 8.97 7.91 3.20
C ALA A 41 10.09 8.95 3.40
N GLY A 42 11.06 9.03 2.50
CA GLY A 42 12.13 10.03 2.55
C GLY A 42 11.59 11.46 2.42
N GLU A 43 10.67 11.70 1.49
CA GLU A 43 10.03 13.02 1.33
C GLU A 43 9.15 13.39 2.54
N LEU A 44 8.35 12.43 3.03
CA LEU A 44 7.53 12.62 4.23
C LEU A 44 8.39 12.91 5.47
N ARG A 45 9.46 12.14 5.70
CA ARG A 45 10.40 12.36 6.79
C ARG A 45 11.00 13.75 6.72
N ARG A 46 11.56 14.13 5.57
CA ARG A 46 12.17 15.46 5.35
C ARG A 46 11.20 16.59 5.70
N ALA A 47 9.95 16.49 5.23
CA ALA A 47 8.94 17.51 5.49
C ALA A 47 8.58 17.60 6.98
N ILE A 48 8.31 16.46 7.64
CA ILE A 48 7.93 16.42 9.06
C ILE A 48 9.09 16.85 9.96
N GLU A 49 10.32 16.40 9.71
CA GLU A 49 11.51 16.81 10.46
C GLU A 49 11.79 18.32 10.33
N THR A 50 11.53 18.90 9.14
CA THR A 50 11.62 20.35 8.93
C THR A 50 10.64 21.10 9.83
N LEU A 51 9.41 20.60 9.99
CA LEU A 51 8.39 21.23 10.84
C LEU A 51 8.68 21.05 12.33
N LEU A 52 9.06 19.85 12.74
CA LEU A 52 9.34 19.52 14.15
C LEU A 52 10.75 19.92 14.59
N ARG A 53 11.65 20.24 13.66
CA ARG A 53 13.05 20.59 13.88
C ARG A 53 13.82 19.55 14.68
N ARG A 54 13.48 18.28 14.47
CA ARG A 54 14.15 17.12 15.08
C ARG A 54 14.01 15.88 14.22
N PRO A 55 14.88 14.87 14.40
CA PRO A 55 14.69 13.54 13.82
C PRO A 55 13.38 12.90 14.30
N ILE A 56 12.76 12.07 13.46
CA ILE A 56 11.53 11.35 13.78
C ILE A 56 11.64 9.86 13.50
N ASP A 57 10.86 9.07 14.25
CA ASP A 57 10.58 7.69 13.91
C ASP A 57 9.26 7.62 13.12
N LEU A 58 9.36 7.25 11.83
CA LEU A 58 8.24 7.14 10.94
C LEU A 58 7.89 5.68 10.70
N THR A 59 6.69 5.27 11.08
CA THR A 59 6.17 3.92 10.83
C THR A 59 4.98 4.00 9.87
N CYS A 60 4.95 3.17 8.81
CA CYS A 60 3.84 3.10 7.86
C CYS A 60 3.01 1.82 8.02
N ALA A 61 1.74 1.88 7.66
CA ALA A 61 0.81 0.75 7.71
C ALA A 61 1.22 -0.41 6.78
N GLY A 62 1.75 -0.08 5.60
CA GLY A 62 2.21 -1.06 4.63
C GLY A 62 3.19 -0.42 3.63
N ARG A 63 4.29 -1.10 3.34
CA ARG A 63 5.22 -0.65 2.30
C ARG A 63 4.63 -0.96 0.93
N THR A 64 4.77 0.00 0.01
CA THR A 64 4.43 -0.21 -1.41
C THR A 64 5.69 -0.33 -2.25
N ASP A 65 5.62 -1.13 -3.32
CA ASP A 65 6.70 -1.29 -4.30
C ASP A 65 6.89 0.00 -5.13
N ALA A 66 8.01 0.11 -5.84
CA ALA A 66 8.24 1.17 -6.82
C ALA A 66 7.10 1.24 -7.84
N GLY A 67 6.58 2.44 -8.11
CA GLY A 67 5.50 2.69 -9.05
C GLY A 67 4.09 2.37 -8.54
N VAL A 68 3.92 1.92 -7.29
CA VAL A 68 2.61 1.65 -6.67
C VAL A 68 2.08 2.92 -6.03
N HIS A 69 0.79 3.21 -6.23
CA HIS A 69 0.10 4.40 -5.70
C HIS A 69 -0.57 4.16 -4.36
N ALA A 70 -1.02 5.24 -3.71
CA ALA A 70 -1.90 5.17 -2.56
C ALA A 70 -2.87 6.34 -2.52
N VAL A 71 -4.11 6.07 -2.09
CA VAL A 71 -5.10 7.11 -1.76
C VAL A 71 -5.25 7.28 -0.25
N ALA A 72 -4.92 6.26 0.55
CA ALA A 72 -5.01 6.32 2.00
C ALA A 72 -3.96 5.42 2.68
N GLN A 73 -2.68 5.71 2.47
CA GLN A 73 -1.58 5.18 3.28
C GLN A 73 -1.60 5.89 4.63
N TYR A 74 -1.28 5.17 5.71
CA TYR A 74 -1.17 5.74 7.04
C TYR A 74 0.28 5.66 7.54
N ILE A 75 0.74 6.77 8.14
CA ILE A 75 2.02 6.82 8.84
C ILE A 75 1.79 7.32 10.26
N SER A 76 2.56 6.82 11.21
CA SER A 76 2.56 7.26 12.62
C SER A 76 3.91 7.81 13.00
N VAL A 77 3.89 8.91 13.77
CA VAL A 77 5.07 9.62 14.27
C VAL A 77 4.85 9.94 15.75
N PRO A 78 5.71 9.45 16.67
CA PRO A 78 5.66 9.83 18.06
C PRO A 78 5.98 11.32 18.26
N VAL A 79 5.18 12.02 19.07
CA VAL A 79 5.27 13.46 19.31
C VAL A 79 5.10 13.81 20.78
N THR A 80 5.52 15.04 21.15
CA THR A 80 5.26 15.63 22.45
C THR A 80 3.89 16.30 22.48
N ASP A 81 3.36 16.57 23.69
CA ASP A 81 2.11 17.33 23.85
C ASP A 81 2.20 18.74 23.25
N ALA A 82 3.36 19.39 23.31
CA ALA A 82 3.58 20.69 22.70
C ALA A 82 3.46 20.66 21.17
N GLU A 83 3.90 19.58 20.53
CA GLU A 83 3.78 19.37 19.08
C GLU A 83 2.33 19.09 18.66
N LEU A 84 1.53 18.46 19.54
CA LEU A 84 0.09 18.28 19.35
C LEU A 84 -0.72 19.58 19.39
N ALA A 85 -0.21 20.64 20.01
CA ALA A 85 -0.88 21.94 20.04
C ALA A 85 -0.97 22.61 18.65
N CYS A 86 -0.28 22.06 17.65
CA CYS A 86 -0.37 22.51 16.28
C CYS A 86 -1.69 22.02 15.65
N THR A 87 -2.52 22.95 15.16
CA THR A 87 -3.83 22.61 14.58
C THR A 87 -3.70 21.78 13.28
N ARG A 88 -4.72 20.98 13.00
CA ARG A 88 -4.86 20.22 11.73
C ARG A 88 -4.60 21.09 10.50
N ARG A 89 -5.25 22.28 10.45
CA ARG A 89 -5.11 23.21 9.32
C ARG A 89 -3.67 23.67 9.10
N ARG A 90 -2.92 23.89 10.18
CA ARG A 90 -1.51 24.29 10.10
C ARG A 90 -0.65 23.15 9.59
N TRP A 91 -0.90 21.91 10.04
CA TRP A 91 -0.23 20.71 9.52
C TRP A 91 -0.46 20.55 8.03
N LEU A 92 -1.73 20.56 7.57
CA LEU A 92 -2.06 20.39 6.16
C LEU A 92 -1.38 21.44 5.27
N ARG A 93 -1.44 22.72 5.65
CA ARG A 93 -0.80 23.80 4.88
C ARG A 93 0.73 23.69 4.84
N ALA A 94 1.33 23.36 5.96
CA ALA A 94 2.77 23.24 6.04
C ALA A 94 3.30 22.06 5.25
N MET A 95 2.60 20.93 5.32
CA MET A 95 2.94 19.74 4.53
C MET A 95 2.76 19.97 3.02
N ASP A 96 1.66 20.63 2.61
CA ASP A 96 1.42 21.01 1.22
C ASP A 96 2.54 21.92 0.65
N ALA A 97 3.10 22.80 1.49
CA ALA A 97 4.21 23.67 1.10
C ALA A 97 5.57 22.96 1.02
N LEU A 98 5.76 21.85 1.74
CA LEU A 98 7.06 21.14 1.85
C LEU A 98 7.15 19.90 1.00
N LEU A 99 6.00 19.25 0.70
CA LEU A 99 5.94 18.02 -0.08
C LEU A 99 5.94 18.29 -1.58
N PRO A 100 6.45 17.36 -2.39
CA PRO A 100 6.23 17.34 -3.82
C PRO A 100 4.73 17.24 -4.16
N LYS A 101 4.32 17.71 -5.34
CA LYS A 101 2.92 17.76 -5.76
C LYS A 101 2.24 16.40 -5.93
N ASP A 102 3.01 15.35 -6.00
CA ASP A 102 2.58 13.96 -6.12
C ASP A 102 2.45 13.23 -4.75
N ILE A 103 2.65 13.97 -3.64
CA ILE A 103 2.37 13.50 -2.27
C ILE A 103 1.49 14.51 -1.56
N ALA A 104 0.38 14.07 -0.96
CA ALA A 104 -0.52 14.92 -0.18
C ALA A 104 -0.91 14.28 1.16
N ILE A 105 -1.03 15.12 2.19
CA ILE A 105 -1.65 14.73 3.46
C ILE A 105 -3.12 15.07 3.38
N ASN A 106 -3.97 14.06 3.43
CA ASN A 106 -5.43 14.25 3.37
C ASN A 106 -6.05 14.45 4.74
N GLU A 107 -5.44 13.88 5.79
CA GLU A 107 -5.96 13.99 7.14
C GLU A 107 -4.85 13.82 8.18
N VAL A 108 -5.04 14.43 9.36
CA VAL A 108 -4.15 14.32 10.50
C VAL A 108 -4.97 13.93 11.73
N TYR A 109 -4.50 12.89 12.42
CA TYR A 109 -5.14 12.37 13.63
C TYR A 109 -4.19 12.42 14.81
N LYS A 110 -4.78 12.56 16.00
CA LYS A 110 -4.14 12.25 17.28
C LYS A 110 -4.47 10.79 17.61
N ALA A 111 -3.47 10.06 18.09
CA ALA A 111 -3.62 8.71 18.62
C ALA A 111 -2.93 8.58 19.99
N ARG A 112 -3.23 7.50 20.70
CA ARG A 112 -2.59 7.19 21.99
C ARG A 112 -1.07 7.09 21.86
N LYS A 113 -0.37 7.26 22.97
CA LYS A 113 1.07 6.95 23.08
C LYS A 113 1.34 5.51 22.62
N GLY A 114 2.33 5.34 21.77
CA GLY A 114 2.74 4.04 21.25
C GLY A 114 1.83 3.45 20.17
N PHE A 115 0.83 4.20 19.67
CA PHE A 115 0.09 3.76 18.48
C PHE A 115 1.04 3.58 17.30
N SER A 116 0.86 2.49 16.59
CA SER A 116 1.66 2.14 15.41
C SER A 116 0.76 1.94 14.19
N ALA A 117 0.93 2.75 13.17
CA ALA A 117 0.21 2.59 11.91
C ALA A 117 0.34 1.17 11.32
N ARG A 118 1.41 0.45 11.68
CA ARG A 118 1.65 -0.90 11.18
C ARG A 118 1.00 -2.00 12.02
N PHE A 119 1.16 -1.92 13.35
CA PHE A 119 0.85 -3.04 14.24
C PHE A 119 -0.57 -2.99 14.79
N ASP A 120 -1.16 -1.79 14.89
CA ASP A 120 -2.55 -1.63 15.32
C ASP A 120 -3.55 -1.72 14.15
N ALA A 121 -3.09 -1.94 12.93
CA ALA A 121 -3.93 -2.11 11.75
C ALA A 121 -4.53 -3.52 11.67
N HIS A 122 -5.85 -3.62 11.56
CA HIS A 122 -6.61 -4.87 11.44
C HIS A 122 -6.52 -5.44 10.03
N SER A 123 -6.77 -4.60 9.02
CA SER A 123 -6.65 -4.99 7.61
C SER A 123 -6.07 -3.90 6.72
N ARG A 124 -5.67 -4.25 5.50
CA ARG A 124 -5.24 -3.38 4.42
C ARG A 124 -6.00 -3.76 3.17
N THR A 125 -6.45 -2.73 2.44
CA THR A 125 -7.16 -2.91 1.17
C THR A 125 -6.33 -2.35 0.03
N TYR A 126 -6.25 -3.14 -1.03
CA TYR A 126 -5.66 -2.74 -2.31
C TYR A 126 -6.68 -2.91 -3.43
N THR A 127 -6.62 -2.04 -4.42
CA THR A 127 -7.34 -2.22 -5.68
C THR A 127 -6.35 -2.19 -6.83
N TYR A 128 -6.44 -3.17 -7.71
CA TYR A 128 -5.70 -3.24 -8.95
C TYR A 128 -6.61 -2.91 -10.13
N ARG A 129 -6.18 -2.01 -11.01
CA ARG A 129 -6.95 -1.50 -12.14
C ARG A 129 -6.39 -1.99 -13.45
N ILE A 130 -7.27 -2.51 -14.32
CA ILE A 130 -6.92 -3.03 -15.64
C ILE A 130 -7.84 -2.40 -16.69
N ALA A 131 -7.26 -1.85 -17.75
CA ALA A 131 -7.97 -1.47 -18.95
C ALA A 131 -7.78 -2.57 -19.99
N ASP A 132 -8.71 -3.52 -20.07
CA ASP A 132 -8.65 -4.72 -20.92
C ASP A 132 -9.36 -4.49 -22.27
N ARG A 133 -8.76 -3.66 -23.08
CA ARG A 133 -9.32 -3.22 -24.36
C ARG A 133 -8.23 -2.88 -25.39
N ASP A 134 -8.60 -2.85 -26.68
CA ASP A 134 -7.68 -2.49 -27.77
C ASP A 134 -7.15 -1.05 -27.65
N ALA A 135 -8.05 -0.10 -27.33
CA ALA A 135 -7.70 1.31 -27.24
C ALA A 135 -6.91 1.58 -25.95
N ARG A 136 -5.74 2.24 -26.09
CA ARG A 136 -4.91 2.63 -24.95
C ARG A 136 -5.62 3.69 -24.10
N PRO A 137 -5.65 3.54 -22.76
CA PRO A 137 -6.11 4.59 -21.87
C PRO A 137 -5.17 5.81 -21.95
N VAL A 138 -5.73 7.02 -21.93
CA VAL A 138 -4.93 8.25 -22.04
C VAL A 138 -4.91 9.01 -20.71
N LEU A 139 -6.08 9.30 -20.14
CA LEU A 139 -6.15 10.09 -18.90
C LEU A 139 -5.84 9.23 -17.67
N SER A 140 -6.25 7.97 -17.67
CA SER A 140 -6.01 7.02 -16.57
C SER A 140 -4.67 6.26 -16.70
N ARG A 141 -3.90 6.45 -17.77
CA ARG A 141 -2.70 5.66 -18.13
C ARG A 141 -1.66 5.49 -17.02
N GLY A 142 -1.59 6.43 -16.08
CA GLY A 142 -0.64 6.38 -14.96
C GLY A 142 -1.10 5.48 -13.81
N ALA A 143 -2.40 5.16 -13.73
CA ALA A 143 -3.02 4.46 -12.61
C ALA A 143 -3.74 3.16 -13.01
N VAL A 144 -3.55 2.68 -14.24
CA VAL A 144 -4.13 1.43 -14.75
C VAL A 144 -3.09 0.62 -15.50
N TRP A 145 -3.23 -0.68 -15.48
CA TRP A 145 -2.52 -1.57 -16.39
C TRP A 145 -3.30 -1.69 -17.69
N TRP A 146 -2.77 -1.21 -18.79
CA TRP A 146 -3.36 -1.49 -20.09
C TRP A 146 -3.03 -2.91 -20.54
N HIS A 147 -4.05 -3.76 -20.60
CA HIS A 147 -4.02 -5.08 -21.17
C HIS A 147 -4.75 -5.05 -22.51
N ARG A 148 -4.05 -5.28 -23.60
CA ARG A 148 -4.56 -5.02 -24.96
C ARG A 148 -5.77 -5.88 -25.33
N PHE A 149 -5.90 -7.05 -24.72
CA PHE A 149 -6.95 -8.02 -25.06
C PHE A 149 -7.96 -8.11 -23.93
N PRO A 150 -9.25 -8.35 -24.24
CA PRO A 150 -10.27 -8.62 -23.23
C PRO A 150 -9.87 -9.79 -22.33
N LEU A 151 -10.28 -9.74 -21.08
CA LEU A 151 -10.05 -10.78 -20.08
C LEU A 151 -11.37 -11.48 -19.75
N ASP A 152 -11.33 -12.79 -19.56
CA ASP A 152 -12.46 -13.53 -19.02
C ASP A 152 -12.58 -13.30 -17.51
N VAL A 153 -13.41 -12.32 -17.15
CA VAL A 153 -13.64 -11.91 -15.75
C VAL A 153 -14.35 -13.01 -14.96
N GLU A 154 -15.19 -13.83 -15.60
CA GLU A 154 -15.88 -14.95 -14.94
C GLU A 154 -14.87 -16.02 -14.52
N ALA A 155 -13.96 -16.42 -15.41
CA ALA A 155 -12.90 -17.36 -15.11
C ALA A 155 -11.98 -16.85 -14.00
N MET A 156 -11.57 -15.56 -14.04
CA MET A 156 -10.77 -14.94 -12.98
C MET A 156 -11.52 -14.90 -11.64
N SER A 157 -12.81 -14.56 -11.67
CA SER A 157 -13.64 -14.50 -10.45
C SER A 157 -13.84 -15.89 -9.83
N ALA A 158 -13.98 -16.94 -10.65
CA ALA A 158 -14.07 -18.32 -10.19
C ALA A 158 -12.81 -18.81 -9.47
N ALA A 159 -11.65 -18.19 -9.72
CA ALA A 159 -10.40 -18.49 -9.02
C ALA A 159 -10.26 -17.75 -7.65
N CYS A 160 -10.98 -16.65 -7.42
CA CYS A 160 -10.85 -15.82 -6.22
C CYS A 160 -11.15 -16.55 -4.89
N PRO A 161 -12.14 -17.45 -4.80
CA PRO A 161 -12.40 -18.19 -3.56
C PRO A 161 -11.20 -18.97 -3.04
N ALA A 162 -10.29 -19.42 -3.92
CA ALA A 162 -9.07 -20.11 -3.51
C ALA A 162 -8.12 -19.23 -2.69
N LEU A 163 -8.21 -17.90 -2.81
CA LEU A 163 -7.37 -16.94 -2.09
C LEU A 163 -7.84 -16.69 -0.64
N LEU A 164 -9.10 -16.99 -0.31
CA LEU A 164 -9.72 -16.59 0.97
C LEU A 164 -9.19 -17.42 2.15
N GLY A 165 -9.14 -16.78 3.32
CA GLY A 165 -8.71 -17.38 4.58
C GLY A 165 -7.22 -17.28 4.85
N GLU A 166 -6.77 -17.97 5.90
CA GLU A 166 -5.36 -18.00 6.30
C GLU A 166 -4.63 -19.13 5.56
N GLN A 167 -3.58 -18.75 4.80
CA GLN A 167 -2.83 -19.68 3.95
C GLN A 167 -1.37 -19.22 3.81
N ASP A 168 -0.52 -20.12 3.32
CA ASP A 168 0.86 -19.79 2.95
C ASP A 168 0.92 -19.17 1.55
N PHE A 169 1.13 -17.87 1.47
CA PHE A 169 1.27 -17.11 0.21
C PHE A 169 2.71 -17.03 -0.32
N LYS A 170 3.55 -17.98 0.03
CA LYS A 170 4.97 -18.01 -0.40
C LYS A 170 5.12 -17.97 -1.92
N SER A 171 4.24 -18.64 -2.68
CA SER A 171 4.23 -18.61 -4.14
C SER A 171 4.03 -17.21 -4.75
N PHE A 172 3.44 -16.29 -4.00
CA PHE A 172 3.20 -14.92 -4.46
C PHE A 172 4.21 -13.90 -3.92
N CYS A 173 5.24 -14.36 -3.21
CA CYS A 173 6.23 -13.48 -2.58
C CYS A 173 7.53 -13.42 -3.40
N LYS A 174 8.17 -12.25 -3.43
CA LYS A 174 9.55 -12.14 -3.93
C LYS A 174 10.47 -13.02 -3.07
N VAL A 175 11.13 -13.99 -3.69
CA VAL A 175 11.91 -15.06 -3.02
C VAL A 175 12.85 -14.52 -1.94
N ALA A 176 13.65 -13.50 -2.26
CA ALA A 176 14.58 -12.89 -1.31
C ALA A 176 13.91 -12.27 -0.07
N SER A 177 12.62 -11.94 -0.13
CA SER A 177 11.86 -11.33 0.96
C SER A 177 11.20 -12.37 1.87
N ALA A 178 11.10 -13.63 1.44
CA ALA A 178 10.48 -14.73 2.18
C ALA A 178 11.47 -15.47 3.10
N VAL A 179 12.78 -15.34 2.86
CA VAL A 179 13.80 -16.09 3.60
C VAL A 179 13.73 -15.78 5.10
N GLY A 180 13.47 -16.80 5.92
CA GLY A 180 13.40 -16.71 7.38
C GLY A 180 12.24 -15.89 7.94
N LYS A 181 11.22 -15.57 7.13
CA LYS A 181 10.04 -14.80 7.57
C LYS A 181 8.76 -15.61 7.35
N PRO A 182 7.74 -15.45 8.24
CA PRO A 182 6.46 -16.11 8.08
C PRO A 182 5.76 -15.61 6.81
N THR A 183 5.28 -16.55 5.99
CA THR A 183 4.60 -16.28 4.70
C THR A 183 3.09 -16.48 4.76
N HIS A 184 2.56 -16.94 5.91
CA HIS A 184 1.13 -17.07 6.15
C HIS A 184 0.47 -15.69 6.25
N ARG A 185 -0.64 -15.51 5.55
CA ARG A 185 -1.49 -14.32 5.57
C ARG A 185 -2.95 -14.74 5.55
N CYS A 186 -3.82 -13.88 6.06
CA CYS A 186 -5.26 -14.06 5.97
C CYS A 186 -5.83 -13.06 4.95
N VAL A 187 -6.38 -13.56 3.85
CA VAL A 187 -7.14 -12.76 2.88
C VAL A 187 -8.62 -12.83 3.24
N MET A 188 -9.24 -11.68 3.45
CA MET A 188 -10.62 -11.53 3.91
C MET A 188 -11.57 -11.28 2.75
N ARG A 189 -11.09 -10.64 1.68
CA ARG A 189 -11.85 -10.31 0.47
C ARG A 189 -10.94 -10.37 -0.76
N ALA A 190 -11.45 -10.95 -1.85
CA ALA A 190 -10.80 -10.95 -3.15
C ALA A 190 -11.90 -11.01 -4.22
N GLU A 191 -12.12 -9.92 -4.94
CA GLU A 191 -13.25 -9.80 -5.87
C GLU A 191 -12.95 -8.86 -7.04
N PHE A 192 -13.60 -9.14 -8.16
CA PHE A 192 -13.60 -8.27 -9.32
C PHE A 192 -14.82 -7.34 -9.31
N GLY A 193 -14.66 -6.18 -9.93
CA GLY A 193 -15.70 -5.19 -10.15
C GLY A 193 -15.31 -4.27 -11.30
N HIS A 194 -16.10 -3.23 -11.52
CA HIS A 194 -15.86 -2.20 -12.52
C HIS A 194 -15.98 -0.81 -11.92
N GLU A 195 -15.19 0.12 -12.43
CA GLU A 195 -15.35 1.54 -12.16
C GLU A 195 -15.25 2.33 -13.46
N VAL A 196 -15.89 3.50 -13.50
CA VAL A 196 -15.75 4.44 -14.62
C VAL A 196 -14.81 5.57 -14.19
N ALA A 197 -13.64 5.66 -14.82
CA ALA A 197 -12.68 6.72 -14.59
C ALA A 197 -12.50 7.54 -15.86
N PHE A 198 -12.77 8.85 -15.81
CA PHE A 198 -12.67 9.77 -16.96
C PHE A 198 -13.46 9.30 -18.21
N GLY A 199 -14.62 8.62 -18.01
CA GLY A 199 -15.41 8.05 -19.08
C GLY A 199 -14.87 6.75 -19.66
N GLU A 200 -13.83 6.18 -19.07
CA GLU A 200 -13.25 4.89 -19.42
C GLU A 200 -13.76 3.82 -18.45
N ASP A 201 -14.23 2.69 -18.98
CA ASP A 201 -14.57 1.51 -18.16
C ASP A 201 -13.28 0.77 -17.79
N ILE A 202 -13.10 0.54 -16.49
CA ILE A 202 -11.89 -0.03 -15.90
C ILE A 202 -12.29 -1.24 -15.06
N LEU A 203 -11.73 -2.39 -15.39
CA LEU A 203 -11.84 -3.58 -14.56
C LEU A 203 -11.02 -3.40 -13.28
N THR A 204 -11.63 -3.71 -12.13
CA THR A 204 -10.98 -3.61 -10.83
C THR A 204 -10.89 -4.97 -10.16
N PHE A 205 -9.75 -5.24 -9.50
CA PHE A 205 -9.60 -6.34 -8.56
C PHE A 205 -9.30 -5.78 -7.19
N THR A 206 -10.19 -5.99 -6.24
CA THR A 206 -10.03 -5.54 -4.85
C THR A 206 -9.69 -6.70 -3.95
N ILE A 207 -8.64 -6.53 -3.15
CA ILE A 207 -8.19 -7.52 -2.17
C ILE A 207 -7.97 -6.86 -0.81
N GLU A 208 -8.46 -7.54 0.24
CA GLU A 208 -8.30 -7.13 1.64
C GLU A 208 -7.70 -8.27 2.44
N GLY A 209 -6.76 -7.95 3.32
CA GLY A 209 -6.13 -8.95 4.20
C GLY A 209 -5.43 -8.32 5.39
N ASN A 210 -5.08 -9.16 6.37
CA ASN A 210 -4.40 -8.72 7.59
C ASN A 210 -3.02 -8.13 7.31
N ALA A 211 -2.31 -8.65 6.32
CA ALA A 211 -1.02 -8.14 5.83
C ALA A 211 -0.70 -8.75 4.46
N PHE A 212 0.23 -8.15 3.75
CA PHE A 212 0.69 -8.63 2.44
C PHE A 212 2.20 -8.80 2.42
N LEU A 213 2.67 -9.79 1.63
CA LEU A 213 4.08 -10.01 1.36
C LEU A 213 4.54 -9.08 0.22
N HIS A 214 5.86 -8.95 0.04
CA HIS A 214 6.46 -8.17 -1.02
C HIS A 214 5.97 -8.65 -2.40
N SER A 215 5.38 -7.77 -3.19
CA SER A 215 4.78 -8.00 -4.50
C SER A 215 3.62 -9.00 -4.53
N MET A 216 3.08 -9.41 -3.39
CA MET A 216 2.03 -10.46 -3.29
C MET A 216 0.82 -10.12 -4.15
N VAL A 217 0.20 -8.96 -3.99
CA VAL A 217 -1.00 -8.57 -4.73
C VAL A 217 -0.74 -8.55 -6.24
N ARG A 218 0.38 -8.00 -6.67
CA ARG A 218 0.76 -7.93 -8.08
C ARG A 218 0.98 -9.32 -8.69
N THR A 219 1.55 -10.25 -7.92
CA THR A 219 1.75 -11.63 -8.39
C THR A 219 0.42 -12.40 -8.44
N ILE A 220 -0.48 -12.17 -7.48
CA ILE A 220 -1.85 -12.71 -7.53
C ILE A 220 -2.56 -12.22 -8.80
N VAL A 221 -2.53 -10.90 -9.07
CA VAL A 221 -3.16 -10.33 -10.27
C VAL A 221 -2.56 -10.91 -11.55
N GLY A 222 -1.23 -11.01 -11.64
CA GLY A 222 -0.60 -11.62 -12.80
C GLY A 222 -0.99 -13.09 -13.00
N THR A 223 -1.20 -13.84 -11.92
CA THR A 223 -1.71 -15.22 -11.96
C THR A 223 -3.17 -15.26 -12.40
N LEU A 224 -4.02 -14.35 -11.91
CA LEU A 224 -5.41 -14.22 -12.35
C LEU A 224 -5.51 -13.87 -13.84
N VAL A 225 -4.65 -12.98 -14.35
CA VAL A 225 -4.63 -12.62 -15.78
C VAL A 225 -4.25 -13.81 -16.67
N GLU A 226 -3.35 -14.69 -16.24
CA GLU A 226 -3.05 -15.92 -16.98
C GLU A 226 -4.28 -16.84 -17.09
N ILE A 227 -5.16 -16.84 -16.07
CA ILE A 227 -6.46 -17.52 -16.13
C ILE A 227 -7.41 -16.76 -17.08
N GLY A 228 -7.48 -15.43 -16.98
CA GLY A 228 -8.36 -14.61 -17.81
C GLY A 228 -8.04 -14.65 -19.32
N VAL A 229 -6.81 -14.99 -19.70
CA VAL A 229 -6.42 -15.25 -21.09
C VAL A 229 -6.47 -16.74 -21.47
N HIS A 230 -7.08 -17.57 -20.62
CA HIS A 230 -7.26 -19.02 -20.83
C HIS A 230 -5.97 -19.82 -21.03
N ARG A 231 -4.86 -19.40 -20.42
CA ARG A 231 -3.64 -20.22 -20.35
C ARG A 231 -3.72 -21.27 -19.26
N HIS A 232 -4.54 -21.03 -18.25
CA HIS A 232 -4.80 -21.92 -17.13
C HIS A 232 -6.28 -21.88 -16.75
N GLU A 233 -6.78 -22.99 -16.22
CA GLU A 233 -8.12 -23.09 -15.65
C GLU A 233 -8.20 -22.42 -14.26
N PRO A 234 -9.38 -22.01 -13.78
CA PRO A 234 -9.53 -21.37 -12.45
C PRO A 234 -8.93 -22.15 -11.28
N GLY A 235 -8.96 -23.50 -11.35
CA GLY A 235 -8.36 -24.40 -10.35
C GLY A 235 -6.85 -24.24 -10.15
N TRP A 236 -6.15 -23.72 -11.16
CA TRP A 236 -4.71 -23.46 -11.08
C TRP A 236 -4.32 -22.52 -9.91
N MET A 237 -5.19 -21.60 -9.53
CA MET A 237 -4.92 -20.75 -8.38
C MET A 237 -4.66 -21.58 -7.10
N ARG A 238 -5.41 -22.64 -6.86
CA ARG A 238 -5.20 -23.55 -5.73
C ARG A 238 -3.87 -24.28 -5.84
N GLU A 239 -3.57 -24.80 -7.02
CA GLU A 239 -2.30 -25.51 -7.28
C GLU A 239 -1.09 -24.58 -7.00
N VAL A 240 -1.17 -23.31 -7.41
CA VAL A 240 -0.12 -22.31 -7.15
C VAL A 240 0.06 -22.05 -5.66
N ILE A 241 -1.03 -21.94 -4.89
CA ILE A 241 -0.97 -21.76 -3.43
C ILE A 241 -0.28 -22.96 -2.78
N ASP A 242 -0.72 -24.16 -3.10
CA ASP A 242 -0.27 -25.42 -2.50
C ASP A 242 1.20 -25.74 -2.85
N ALA A 243 1.68 -25.25 -4.00
CA ALA A 243 3.08 -25.41 -4.43
C ALA A 243 4.09 -24.72 -3.51
N CYS A 244 3.72 -23.66 -2.80
CA CYS A 244 4.63 -22.85 -1.97
C CYS A 244 5.94 -22.47 -2.69
N ASP A 245 5.87 -22.28 -4.02
CA ASP A 245 6.99 -21.96 -4.90
C ASP A 245 6.63 -20.78 -5.83
N ARG A 246 7.48 -19.73 -5.83
CA ARG A 246 7.29 -18.55 -6.69
C ARG A 246 7.24 -18.90 -8.19
N THR A 247 7.92 -19.96 -8.61
CA THR A 247 7.98 -20.37 -10.03
C THR A 247 6.67 -20.98 -10.53
N ALA A 248 5.81 -21.46 -9.62
CA ALA A 248 4.49 -21.97 -9.94
C ALA A 248 3.47 -20.87 -10.27
N ALA A 249 3.70 -19.64 -9.78
CA ALA A 249 2.79 -18.51 -9.98
C ALA A 249 3.06 -17.79 -11.30
N GLY A 250 2.05 -17.07 -11.79
CA GLY A 250 2.13 -16.20 -12.96
C GLY A 250 3.14 -15.04 -12.80
N PRO A 251 3.31 -14.22 -13.83
CA PRO A 251 4.20 -13.06 -13.81
C PRO A 251 3.73 -12.02 -12.80
N THR A 252 4.63 -11.17 -12.30
CA THR A 252 4.25 -10.03 -11.47
C THR A 252 3.64 -8.94 -12.33
N ALA A 253 2.39 -8.58 -12.10
CA ALA A 253 1.69 -7.52 -12.83
C ALA A 253 2.37 -6.14 -12.66
N PRO A 254 2.25 -5.22 -13.62
CA PRO A 254 2.81 -3.86 -13.55
C PRO A 254 2.42 -3.12 -12.26
N ALA A 255 3.31 -2.27 -11.76
CA ALA A 255 3.06 -1.55 -10.51
C ALA A 255 1.98 -0.47 -10.65
N CYS A 256 1.91 0.17 -11.82
CA CYS A 256 1.00 1.30 -12.08
C CYS A 256 -0.49 0.98 -11.91
N GLY A 257 -0.91 -0.29 -12.07
CA GLY A 257 -2.30 -0.67 -11.81
C GLY A 257 -2.65 -0.79 -10.33
N LEU A 258 -1.66 -0.88 -9.44
CA LEU A 258 -1.90 -1.13 -8.01
C LEU A 258 -2.00 0.16 -7.20
N THR A 259 -3.06 0.27 -6.41
CA THR A 259 -3.27 1.37 -5.48
C THR A 259 -3.57 0.83 -4.07
N PHE A 260 -2.87 1.34 -3.08
CA PHE A 260 -3.19 1.14 -1.67
C PHE A 260 -4.40 2.00 -1.31
N MET A 261 -5.53 1.36 -1.01
CA MET A 261 -6.83 2.04 -0.85
C MET A 261 -7.10 2.48 0.58
N GLY A 262 -6.60 1.75 1.58
CA GLY A 262 -6.84 2.08 2.97
C GLY A 262 -6.43 1.01 3.95
N VAL A 263 -6.64 1.36 5.21
CA VAL A 263 -6.33 0.52 6.39
C VAL A 263 -7.52 0.58 7.32
N ASP A 264 -7.87 -0.56 7.87
CA ASP A 264 -8.86 -0.63 8.95
C ASP A 264 -8.14 -0.58 10.30
N TYR A 265 -8.60 0.33 11.17
CA TYR A 265 -8.21 0.50 12.56
C TYR A 265 -9.44 0.55 13.45
N ASP A 266 -9.27 0.35 14.74
CA ASP A 266 -10.33 0.70 15.70
C ASP A 266 -10.64 2.22 15.58
N PRO A 267 -11.89 2.59 15.23
CA PRO A 267 -12.26 4.00 15.07
C PRO A 267 -12.03 4.86 16.34
N ALA A 268 -12.01 4.23 17.52
CA ALA A 268 -11.76 4.92 18.79
C ALA A 268 -10.29 5.34 18.97
N GLU A 269 -9.36 4.75 18.22
CA GLU A 269 -7.93 5.06 18.34
C GLU A 269 -7.46 6.26 17.54
N LEU A 270 -8.22 6.67 16.51
CA LEU A 270 -7.87 7.77 15.61
C LEU A 270 -8.83 8.94 15.78
N VAL A 271 -8.44 9.93 16.53
CA VAL A 271 -9.22 11.17 16.70
C VAL A 271 -8.69 12.24 15.76
N VAL A 272 -9.56 12.79 14.90
CA VAL A 272 -9.17 13.89 14.00
C VAL A 272 -8.59 15.03 14.83
N LEU A 273 -7.45 15.55 14.41
CA LEU A 273 -6.80 16.68 15.09
C LEU A 273 -7.61 17.96 14.81
N ASP A 274 -7.85 18.75 15.83
CA ASP A 274 -8.64 20.01 15.75
C ASP A 274 -7.97 21.12 14.91
#